data_a6202b83318bdb3f80e58e73580c0509
#
_entry.id   a6202b83318bdb3f80e58e73580c0509
#
_cell.length_a   1.000
_cell.length_b   1.000
_cell.length_c   1.000
_cell.angle_alpha   90.00
_cell.angle_beta   90.00
_cell.angle_gamma   90.00
#
_symmetry.space_group_name_H-M   'P 1'
#
loop_
_entity.id
_entity.type
_entity.pdbx_description
1 polymer ?
#
loop_
_entity_poly.entity_id
_entity_poly.type
_entity_poly.pdbx_seq_one_letter_code
_entity_poly.pdbx_strand_id
1 'polypeptide(L)'
;MNIVVIGPFYPYRGGISDTNKELCESLINNGHKVEIINFKLLYPKVLFPGKTQFQKITEKKNLKSYRIVNTLNPFSWIRVVKKINGLKADLIITTYWTGLLSPCYYFINKFVSNKVIKIGIIHNVISHEKRLIEKQLLKLYLKGLDKYVTLSKNVSNQIEKIYKKTNGIKLFHPLPTKFGVKENKIKSKKLLGLNIKDEYILFFGLIRKYKGLEILINSMPKILEINPNIKLLIVGENYISMKKYYQLIDKLNISSSIIIKNKFIDNDKIKYWFSSSELVVIPYSKASQSGITALSFQFEVPTVSSNIDGLKELISDNESGYLFNRSANELALKINYALSADRKNIINNIIRIKKELTWEKFINQILKNI
;
A
#
# COMPACT_ATOMS: atom_id res chain seq x y z
N MET A 1 25.84 -2.13 -10.21
CA MET A 1 25.27 -0.98 -10.95
C MET A 1 25.18 0.24 -10.06
N ASN A 2 25.31 1.43 -10.62
CA ASN A 2 24.99 2.70 -9.97
C ASN A 2 23.52 3.04 -10.25
N ILE A 3 22.67 2.96 -9.27
CA ILE A 3 21.22 3.12 -9.42
C ILE A 3 20.77 4.41 -8.75
N VAL A 4 19.99 5.23 -9.45
CA VAL A 4 19.36 6.42 -8.89
C VAL A 4 17.87 6.16 -8.71
N VAL A 5 17.37 6.29 -7.50
CA VAL A 5 15.93 6.18 -7.21
C VAL A 5 15.37 7.56 -6.94
N ILE A 6 14.36 7.96 -7.72
CA ILE A 6 13.67 9.25 -7.62
C ILE A 6 12.26 9.03 -7.10
N GLY A 7 11.97 9.53 -5.92
CA GLY A 7 10.66 9.37 -5.27
C GLY A 7 10.57 10.07 -3.92
N PRO A 8 9.43 9.99 -3.24
CA PRO A 8 9.32 10.46 -1.87
C PRO A 8 10.06 9.51 -0.92
N PHE A 9 10.88 10.08 -0.07
CA PHE A 9 11.58 9.44 1.04
C PHE A 9 11.41 10.29 2.29
N TYR A 10 11.95 9.82 3.41
CA TYR A 10 11.99 10.63 4.62
C TYR A 10 12.42 12.09 4.31
N PRO A 11 11.71 13.11 4.83
CA PRO A 11 10.69 13.07 5.87
C PRO A 11 9.24 12.85 5.37
N TYR A 12 9.00 12.58 4.09
CA TYR A 12 7.66 12.29 3.61
C TYR A 12 7.11 11.03 4.25
N ARG A 13 5.83 11.07 4.67
CA ARG A 13 5.12 9.92 5.25
C ARG A 13 4.25 9.20 4.22
N GLY A 14 4.01 7.93 4.42
CA GLY A 14 3.02 7.13 3.66
C GLY A 14 3.64 5.97 2.90
N GLY A 15 2.75 5.09 2.42
CA GLY A 15 3.13 3.80 1.84
C GLY A 15 4.16 3.87 0.73
N ILE A 16 4.10 4.90 -0.15
CA ILE A 16 5.07 5.02 -1.26
C ILE A 16 6.48 5.38 -0.75
N SER A 17 6.58 6.29 0.24
CA SER A 17 7.87 6.60 0.87
C SER A 17 8.48 5.37 1.53
N ASP A 18 7.64 4.57 2.15
CA ASP A 18 8.02 3.34 2.82
C ASP A 18 8.47 2.26 1.80
N THR A 19 7.70 2.08 0.73
CA THR A 19 8.05 1.17 -0.37
C THR A 19 9.36 1.56 -1.04
N ASN A 20 9.59 2.86 -1.27
CA ASN A 20 10.85 3.35 -1.83
C ASN A 20 12.05 3.07 -0.92
N LYS A 21 11.86 3.20 0.41
CA LYS A 21 12.91 2.85 1.38
C LYS A 21 13.27 1.37 1.27
N GLU A 22 12.28 0.47 1.33
CA GLU A 22 12.49 -0.98 1.23
C GLU A 22 13.11 -1.38 -0.13
N LEU A 23 12.69 -0.74 -1.24
CA LEU A 23 13.30 -0.91 -2.55
C LEU A 23 14.80 -0.59 -2.52
N CYS A 24 15.18 0.59 -1.98
CA CYS A 24 16.57 1.01 -1.91
C CYS A 24 17.40 0.10 -1.00
N GLU A 25 16.88 -0.25 0.18
CA GLU A 25 17.56 -1.18 1.10
C GLU A 25 17.80 -2.54 0.44
N SER A 26 16.81 -3.05 -0.28
CA SER A 26 16.95 -4.32 -0.97
C SER A 26 17.92 -4.24 -2.17
N LEU A 27 17.95 -3.14 -2.93
CA LEU A 27 18.96 -2.92 -3.98
C LEU A 27 20.38 -2.88 -3.40
N ILE A 28 20.58 -2.21 -2.26
CA ILE A 28 21.87 -2.15 -1.56
C ILE A 28 22.28 -3.53 -1.08
N ASN A 29 21.36 -4.29 -0.49
CA ASN A 29 21.61 -5.66 -0.02
C ASN A 29 21.98 -6.61 -1.18
N ASN A 30 21.51 -6.34 -2.40
CA ASN A 30 21.90 -7.04 -3.62
C ASN A 30 23.21 -6.51 -4.25
N GLY A 31 23.99 -5.70 -3.53
CA GLY A 31 25.32 -5.23 -3.95
C GLY A 31 25.31 -4.06 -4.94
N HIS A 32 24.22 -3.33 -5.08
CA HIS A 32 24.16 -2.14 -5.94
C HIS A 32 24.49 -0.86 -5.16
N LYS A 33 25.12 0.10 -5.82
CA LYS A 33 25.28 1.45 -5.30
C LYS A 33 24.03 2.25 -5.57
N VAL A 34 23.35 2.70 -4.52
CA VAL A 34 22.06 3.41 -4.63
C VAL A 34 22.19 4.85 -4.16
N GLU A 35 21.78 5.77 -5.04
CA GLU A 35 21.66 7.20 -4.74
C GLU A 35 20.19 7.61 -4.76
N ILE A 36 19.76 8.39 -3.77
CA ILE A 36 18.35 8.76 -3.60
C ILE A 36 18.15 10.23 -3.92
N ILE A 37 17.27 10.53 -4.86
CA ILE A 37 16.81 11.89 -5.16
C ILE A 37 15.38 12.04 -4.66
N ASN A 38 15.21 12.93 -3.67
CA ASN A 38 13.97 13.16 -2.95
C ASN A 38 13.37 14.54 -3.31
N PHE A 39 12.12 14.72 -2.98
CA PHE A 39 11.41 15.97 -3.20
C PHE A 39 11.77 17.02 -2.14
N LYS A 40 12.03 18.26 -2.60
CA LYS A 40 11.98 19.48 -1.79
C LYS A 40 10.51 19.92 -1.64
N LEU A 41 9.75 19.87 -2.75
CA LEU A 41 8.31 20.08 -2.82
C LEU A 41 7.66 18.97 -3.63
N LEU A 42 6.82 18.14 -2.99
CA LEU A 42 6.06 17.08 -3.65
C LEU A 42 4.68 17.58 -4.06
N TYR A 43 3.90 18.09 -3.10
CA TYR A 43 2.60 18.69 -3.33
C TYR A 43 2.54 20.12 -2.79
N PRO A 44 1.95 21.07 -3.52
CA PRO A 44 1.50 22.32 -2.92
C PRO A 44 0.57 22.04 -1.73
N LYS A 45 0.65 22.87 -0.69
CA LYS A 45 -0.18 22.69 0.52
C LYS A 45 -1.67 22.57 0.21
N VAL A 46 -2.16 23.33 -0.78
CA VAL A 46 -3.57 23.34 -1.22
C VAL A 46 -4.03 22.00 -1.84
N LEU A 47 -3.11 21.26 -2.46
CA LEU A 47 -3.43 19.98 -3.12
C LEU A 47 -3.26 18.76 -2.20
N PHE A 48 -2.79 18.96 -0.97
CA PHE A 48 -2.60 17.87 -0.03
C PHE A 48 -3.81 17.71 0.89
N PRO A 49 -4.53 16.58 0.86
CA PRO A 49 -5.78 16.41 1.60
C PRO A 49 -5.60 16.15 3.11
N GLY A 50 -4.36 15.95 3.58
CA GLY A 50 -4.06 15.63 4.96
C GLY A 50 -3.50 16.80 5.76
N LYS A 51 -3.35 16.62 7.09
CA LYS A 51 -2.81 17.66 8.00
C LYS A 51 -1.33 17.96 7.74
N THR A 52 -0.52 16.97 7.44
CA THR A 52 0.91 17.10 7.14
C THR A 52 1.40 16.01 6.18
N GLN A 53 2.34 16.37 5.30
CA GLN A 53 3.01 15.44 4.39
C GLN A 53 4.21 14.76 5.07
N PHE A 54 4.62 15.23 6.24
CA PHE A 54 5.84 14.82 6.91
C PHE A 54 5.55 13.99 8.16
N GLN A 55 6.42 13.03 8.44
CA GLN A 55 6.44 12.30 9.70
C GLN A 55 7.34 13.01 10.72
N LYS A 56 7.04 12.83 12.02
CA LYS A 56 7.92 13.31 13.09
C LYS A 56 9.24 12.54 13.04
N ILE A 57 10.32 13.22 13.41
CA ILE A 57 11.66 12.61 13.43
C ILE A 57 11.71 11.62 14.60
N THR A 58 11.65 10.33 14.30
CA THR A 58 11.76 9.27 15.31
C THR A 58 12.89 8.28 15.04
N GLU A 59 13.49 8.28 13.86
CA GLU A 59 14.56 7.35 13.51
C GLU A 59 15.80 8.08 12.96
N LYS A 60 16.98 7.68 13.44
CA LYS A 60 18.27 8.05 12.82
C LYS A 60 18.32 7.43 11.42
N LYS A 61 18.67 8.27 10.44
CA LYS A 61 18.69 7.91 9.03
C LYS A 61 19.70 6.83 8.70
N ASN A 62 19.26 5.85 7.93
CA ASN A 62 20.16 4.90 7.31
C ASN A 62 20.47 5.22 5.83
N LEU A 63 19.63 6.01 5.15
CA LEU A 63 19.81 6.32 3.72
C LEU A 63 19.94 7.82 3.48
N LYS A 64 21.06 8.23 2.86
CA LYS A 64 21.31 9.60 2.45
C LYS A 64 20.49 9.95 1.21
N SER A 65 19.72 11.05 1.24
CA SER A 65 18.91 11.51 0.12
C SER A 65 19.14 12.97 -0.23
N TYR A 66 19.14 13.30 -1.53
CA TYR A 66 19.24 14.67 -2.05
C TYR A 66 17.83 15.24 -2.25
N ARG A 67 17.40 16.15 -1.39
CA ARG A 67 16.09 16.82 -1.47
C ARG A 67 16.13 18.02 -2.43
N ILE A 68 16.13 17.76 -3.73
CA ILE A 68 16.32 18.78 -4.78
C ILE A 68 15.17 18.88 -5.78
N VAL A 69 14.25 17.90 -5.85
CA VAL A 69 13.12 17.92 -6.78
C VAL A 69 12.02 18.85 -6.26
N ASN A 70 11.61 19.82 -7.07
CA ASN A 70 10.37 20.56 -6.90
C ASN A 70 9.44 20.23 -8.08
N THR A 71 8.30 19.61 -7.80
CA THR A 71 7.37 19.10 -8.82
C THR A 71 6.89 20.17 -9.80
N LEU A 72 6.83 21.45 -9.36
CA LEU A 72 6.32 22.58 -10.16
C LEU A 72 7.41 23.49 -10.72
N ASN A 73 8.69 23.28 -10.39
CA ASN A 73 9.77 24.18 -10.79
C ASN A 73 10.74 23.53 -11.79
N PRO A 74 10.67 23.87 -13.10
CA PRO A 74 11.56 23.31 -14.14
C PRO A 74 13.05 23.53 -13.87
N PHE A 75 13.44 24.62 -13.24
CA PHE A 75 14.87 24.85 -12.89
C PHE A 75 15.40 23.80 -11.92
N SER A 76 14.53 23.27 -11.05
CA SER A 76 14.91 22.16 -10.18
C SER A 76 15.13 20.87 -11.00
N TRP A 77 14.40 20.65 -12.08
CA TRP A 77 14.51 19.46 -12.93
C TRP A 77 15.85 19.44 -13.65
N ILE A 78 16.32 20.62 -14.15
CA ILE A 78 17.66 20.77 -14.76
C ILE A 78 18.75 20.39 -13.74
N ARG A 79 18.64 20.86 -12.49
CA ARG A 79 19.59 20.49 -11.42
C ARG A 79 19.61 18.98 -11.16
N VAL A 80 18.43 18.35 -11.19
CA VAL A 80 18.30 16.89 -11.04
C VAL A 80 19.01 16.17 -12.18
N VAL A 81 18.78 16.56 -13.44
CA VAL A 81 19.45 16.00 -14.62
C VAL A 81 20.97 16.12 -14.50
N LYS A 82 21.49 17.32 -14.18
CA LYS A 82 22.95 17.53 -13.97
C LYS A 82 23.49 16.64 -12.87
N LYS A 83 22.75 16.49 -11.75
CA LYS A 83 23.15 15.61 -10.63
C LYS A 83 23.23 14.15 -11.07
N ILE A 84 22.22 13.63 -11.78
CA ILE A 84 22.17 12.24 -12.25
C ILE A 84 23.32 11.94 -13.22
N ASN A 85 23.54 12.82 -14.18
CA ASN A 85 24.64 12.66 -15.14
C ASN A 85 26.01 12.67 -14.44
N GLY A 86 26.20 13.51 -13.42
CA GLY A 86 27.41 13.54 -12.59
C GLY A 86 27.62 12.29 -11.71
N LEU A 87 26.54 11.57 -11.38
CA LEU A 87 26.60 10.32 -10.61
C LEU A 87 26.98 9.13 -11.48
N LYS A 88 27.05 9.28 -12.81
CA LYS A 88 27.32 8.19 -13.78
C LYS A 88 26.38 7.01 -13.54
N ALA A 89 25.08 7.30 -13.41
CA ALA A 89 24.06 6.29 -13.18
C ALA A 89 23.96 5.30 -14.35
N ASP A 90 23.77 4.02 -14.07
CA ASP A 90 23.44 2.99 -15.04
C ASP A 90 21.93 2.87 -15.22
N LEU A 91 21.19 3.08 -14.11
CA LEU A 91 19.74 2.89 -14.04
C LEU A 91 19.09 4.01 -13.20
N ILE A 92 17.98 4.54 -13.70
CA ILE A 92 17.07 5.39 -12.95
C ILE A 92 15.76 4.64 -12.70
N ILE A 93 15.32 4.65 -11.46
CA ILE A 93 13.99 4.16 -11.07
C ILE A 93 13.16 5.34 -10.56
N THR A 94 12.03 5.62 -11.21
CA THR A 94 11.06 6.62 -10.77
C THR A 94 9.80 5.96 -10.25
N THR A 95 9.19 6.47 -9.18
CA THR A 95 7.95 5.91 -8.62
C THR A 95 6.76 6.83 -8.94
N TYR A 96 5.74 6.28 -9.60
CA TYR A 96 4.60 7.03 -10.12
C TYR A 96 3.27 6.60 -9.46
N TRP A 97 2.47 7.58 -9.04
CA TRP A 97 1.12 7.32 -8.46
C TRP A 97 0.11 8.46 -8.75
N THR A 98 0.54 9.55 -9.38
CA THR A 98 -0.31 10.70 -9.72
C THR A 98 0.21 11.43 -10.96
N GLY A 99 -0.71 11.92 -11.79
CA GLY A 99 -0.40 12.68 -12.99
C GLY A 99 0.42 13.96 -12.76
N LEU A 100 0.35 14.53 -11.56
CA LEU A 100 1.13 15.72 -11.18
C LEU A 100 2.65 15.55 -11.39
N LEU A 101 3.15 14.33 -11.26
CA LEU A 101 4.58 14.02 -11.43
C LEU A 101 5.02 13.92 -12.89
N SER A 102 4.08 13.76 -13.83
CA SER A 102 4.37 13.44 -15.23
C SER A 102 5.26 14.46 -15.93
N PRO A 103 5.02 15.79 -15.85
CA PRO A 103 5.89 16.76 -16.52
C PRO A 103 7.32 16.72 -15.99
N CYS A 104 7.46 16.65 -14.67
CA CYS A 104 8.75 16.60 -13.99
C CYS A 104 9.54 15.33 -14.37
N TYR A 105 8.93 14.17 -14.25
CA TYR A 105 9.57 12.90 -14.57
C TYR A 105 9.88 12.73 -16.05
N TYR A 106 8.94 13.15 -16.92
CA TYR A 106 9.20 13.15 -18.38
C TYR A 106 10.40 13.99 -18.73
N PHE A 107 10.50 15.23 -18.21
CA PHE A 107 11.63 16.11 -18.44
C PHE A 107 12.94 15.47 -17.97
N ILE A 108 12.98 15.00 -16.72
CA ILE A 108 14.19 14.37 -16.16
C ILE A 108 14.62 13.19 -17.04
N ASN A 109 13.71 12.27 -17.33
CA ASN A 109 14.01 11.06 -18.11
C ASN A 109 14.46 11.38 -19.54
N LYS A 110 13.89 12.43 -20.17
CA LYS A 110 14.23 12.85 -21.52
C LYS A 110 15.63 13.48 -21.62
N PHE A 111 16.05 14.24 -20.61
CA PHE A 111 17.29 15.01 -20.65
C PHE A 111 18.47 14.36 -19.91
N VAL A 112 18.25 13.26 -19.22
CA VAL A 112 19.35 12.42 -18.71
C VAL A 112 19.96 11.65 -19.88
N SER A 113 21.25 11.34 -19.78
CA SER A 113 22.03 10.62 -20.78
C SER A 113 21.27 9.40 -21.33
N ASN A 114 21.33 9.20 -22.65
CA ASN A 114 20.70 8.05 -23.31
C ASN A 114 21.31 6.70 -22.90
N LYS A 115 22.53 6.70 -22.34
CA LYS A 115 23.18 5.51 -21.82
C LYS A 115 22.54 4.99 -20.52
N VAL A 116 21.76 5.81 -19.84
CA VAL A 116 21.09 5.46 -18.58
C VAL A 116 19.74 4.80 -18.88
N ILE A 117 19.48 3.65 -18.33
CA ILE A 117 18.19 2.97 -18.44
C ILE A 117 17.15 3.66 -17.51
N LYS A 118 15.95 3.92 -18.00
CA LYS A 118 14.86 4.62 -17.29
C LYS A 118 13.71 3.67 -17.05
N ILE A 119 13.45 3.34 -15.77
CA ILE A 119 12.34 2.48 -15.36
C ILE A 119 11.36 3.28 -14.49
N GLY A 120 10.08 3.08 -14.76
CA GLY A 120 9.00 3.62 -13.92
C GLY A 120 8.29 2.54 -13.14
N ILE A 121 8.24 2.61 -11.80
CA ILE A 121 7.38 1.76 -10.97
C ILE A 121 6.04 2.46 -10.80
N ILE A 122 4.95 1.86 -11.31
CA ILE A 122 3.63 2.47 -11.36
C ILE A 122 2.73 1.84 -10.28
N HIS A 123 2.38 2.65 -9.29
CA HIS A 123 1.48 2.24 -8.20
C HIS A 123 0.00 2.38 -8.57
N ASN A 124 -0.36 3.46 -9.29
CA ASN A 124 -1.74 3.73 -9.71
C ASN A 124 -1.76 4.37 -11.10
N VAL A 125 -2.77 4.03 -11.91
CA VAL A 125 -2.97 4.58 -13.25
C VAL A 125 -3.72 5.90 -13.19
N ILE A 126 -4.77 5.98 -12.41
CA ILE A 126 -5.68 7.13 -12.33
C ILE A 126 -6.02 7.41 -10.87
N SER A 127 -5.93 8.67 -10.44
CA SER A 127 -6.52 9.09 -9.18
C SER A 127 -8.05 9.08 -9.30
N HIS A 128 -8.75 8.88 -8.19
CA HIS A 128 -10.18 8.59 -8.21
C HIS A 128 -11.09 9.77 -8.66
N GLU A 129 -10.54 10.92 -9.09
CA GLU A 129 -11.32 12.16 -9.25
C GLU A 129 -11.28 12.83 -10.63
N LYS A 130 -10.27 12.64 -11.51
CA LYS A 130 -10.16 13.37 -12.80
C LYS A 130 -9.61 12.51 -13.94
N ARG A 131 -10.48 11.86 -14.70
CA ARG A 131 -10.12 10.81 -15.68
C ARG A 131 -9.39 11.24 -16.97
N LEU A 132 -9.72 12.36 -17.60
CA LEU A 132 -9.21 12.67 -18.96
C LEU A 132 -7.78 13.23 -18.94
N ILE A 133 -7.51 14.21 -18.11
CA ILE A 133 -6.19 14.85 -18.00
C ILE A 133 -5.15 13.84 -17.48
N GLU A 134 -5.52 12.98 -16.55
CA GLU A 134 -4.62 11.97 -15.97
C GLU A 134 -4.15 10.94 -16.99
N LYS A 135 -5.01 10.53 -17.93
CA LYS A 135 -4.61 9.63 -19.03
C LYS A 135 -3.53 10.25 -19.90
N GLN A 136 -3.65 11.53 -20.25
CA GLN A 136 -2.65 12.23 -21.06
C GLN A 136 -1.34 12.42 -20.30
N LEU A 137 -1.42 12.75 -19.00
CA LEU A 137 -0.27 12.88 -18.13
C LEU A 137 0.45 11.56 -17.96
N LEU A 138 -0.27 10.45 -17.79
CA LEU A 138 0.33 9.11 -17.73
C LEU A 138 1.04 8.78 -19.06
N LYS A 139 0.40 9.04 -20.23
CA LYS A 139 1.04 8.84 -21.53
C LYS A 139 2.33 9.65 -21.68
N LEU A 140 2.33 10.90 -21.18
CA LEU A 140 3.52 11.75 -21.18
C LEU A 140 4.65 11.10 -20.37
N TYR A 141 4.34 10.64 -19.16
CA TYR A 141 5.31 9.96 -18.31
C TYR A 141 5.89 8.70 -18.97
N LEU A 142 5.02 7.82 -19.50
CA LEU A 142 5.42 6.57 -20.15
C LEU A 142 6.30 6.78 -21.37
N LYS A 143 6.13 7.90 -22.12
CA LYS A 143 6.99 8.25 -23.27
C LYS A 143 8.45 8.50 -22.89
N GLY A 144 8.70 8.89 -21.62
CA GLY A 144 10.04 9.15 -21.10
C GLY A 144 10.74 7.91 -20.53
N LEU A 145 10.14 6.73 -20.62
CA LEU A 145 10.66 5.50 -20.03
C LEU A 145 11.11 4.48 -21.08
N ASP A 146 12.18 3.76 -20.78
CA ASP A 146 12.57 2.57 -21.54
C ASP A 146 11.66 1.40 -21.17
N LYS A 147 11.38 1.22 -19.87
CA LYS A 147 10.45 0.20 -19.35
C LYS A 147 9.64 0.73 -18.19
N TYR A 148 8.48 0.11 -17.95
CA TYR A 148 7.69 0.37 -16.75
C TYR A 148 7.33 -0.94 -16.04
N VAL A 149 7.23 -0.88 -14.74
CA VAL A 149 6.85 -1.98 -13.85
C VAL A 149 5.51 -1.66 -13.24
N THR A 150 4.58 -2.61 -13.29
CA THR A 150 3.30 -2.53 -12.59
C THR A 150 3.28 -3.49 -11.41
N LEU A 151 2.69 -3.07 -10.32
CA LEU A 151 2.62 -3.84 -9.08
C LEU A 151 1.37 -4.73 -8.99
N SER A 152 0.57 -4.77 -10.06
CA SER A 152 -0.63 -5.60 -10.15
C SER A 152 -1.07 -5.79 -11.60
N LYS A 153 -1.74 -6.92 -11.90
CA LYS A 153 -2.34 -7.20 -13.21
C LYS A 153 -3.39 -6.14 -13.58
N ASN A 154 -4.17 -5.70 -12.58
CA ASN A 154 -5.19 -4.68 -12.78
C ASN A 154 -4.58 -3.36 -13.28
N VAL A 155 -3.48 -2.89 -12.65
CA VAL A 155 -2.76 -1.68 -13.10
C VAL A 155 -2.19 -1.90 -14.50
N SER A 156 -1.60 -3.07 -14.80
CA SER A 156 -1.09 -3.39 -16.13
C SER A 156 -2.19 -3.31 -17.20
N ASN A 157 -3.32 -3.99 -16.98
CA ASN A 157 -4.45 -4.00 -17.90
C ASN A 157 -5.02 -2.59 -18.15
N GLN A 158 -5.03 -1.73 -17.13
CA GLN A 158 -5.44 -0.33 -17.27
C GLN A 158 -4.46 0.47 -18.14
N ILE A 159 -3.14 0.24 -17.99
CA ILE A 159 -2.12 0.91 -18.82
C ILE A 159 -2.22 0.45 -20.26
N GLU A 160 -2.36 -0.83 -20.55
CA GLU A 160 -2.46 -1.40 -21.89
C GLU A 160 -3.64 -0.81 -22.68
N LYS A 161 -4.77 -0.52 -22.01
CA LYS A 161 -5.93 0.17 -22.61
C LYS A 161 -5.64 1.63 -22.98
N ILE A 162 -4.64 2.26 -22.33
CA ILE A 162 -4.30 3.68 -22.50
C ILE A 162 -3.08 3.84 -23.41
N TYR A 163 -2.11 2.93 -23.31
CA TYR A 163 -0.79 3.03 -23.92
C TYR A 163 -0.39 1.69 -24.55
N LYS A 164 -0.33 1.64 -25.88
CA LYS A 164 -0.17 0.40 -26.66
C LYS A 164 1.28 -0.15 -26.75
N LYS A 165 2.28 0.50 -26.14
CA LYS A 165 3.66 -0.02 -26.13
C LYS A 165 3.80 -1.20 -25.17
N THR A 166 4.53 -2.24 -25.61
CA THR A 166 4.71 -3.52 -24.91
C THR A 166 5.94 -3.57 -24.00
N ASN A 167 6.42 -2.42 -23.51
CA ASN A 167 7.61 -2.32 -22.67
C ASN A 167 7.29 -2.42 -21.15
N GLY A 168 6.14 -2.94 -20.81
CA GLY A 168 5.68 -3.13 -19.44
C GLY A 168 6.11 -4.48 -18.85
N ILE A 169 6.59 -4.46 -17.62
CA ILE A 169 6.90 -5.64 -16.81
C ILE A 169 5.80 -5.78 -15.76
N LYS A 170 5.05 -6.90 -15.81
CA LYS A 170 4.00 -7.19 -14.84
C LYS A 170 4.61 -7.91 -13.66
N LEU A 171 4.68 -7.25 -12.54
CA LEU A 171 5.17 -7.81 -11.28
C LEU A 171 4.08 -7.79 -10.20
N PHE A 172 4.48 -8.10 -9.01
CA PHE A 172 3.66 -8.09 -7.79
C PHE A 172 4.07 -6.93 -6.87
N HIS A 173 3.24 -6.63 -5.89
CA HIS A 173 3.61 -5.75 -4.80
C HIS A 173 4.38 -6.55 -3.75
N PRO A 174 5.68 -6.27 -3.50
CA PRO A 174 6.42 -6.97 -2.46
C PRO A 174 5.79 -6.76 -1.09
N LEU A 175 5.89 -7.76 -0.23
CA LEU A 175 5.37 -7.65 1.13
C LEU A 175 6.22 -6.70 1.98
N PRO A 176 5.59 -5.85 2.80
CA PRO A 176 6.30 -4.87 3.61
C PRO A 176 6.98 -5.53 4.81
N THR A 177 8.31 -5.65 4.79
CA THR A 177 9.10 -6.31 5.83
C THR A 177 9.42 -5.40 7.02
N LYS A 178 9.43 -4.10 6.83
CA LYS A 178 9.76 -3.09 7.85
C LYS A 178 8.88 -3.11 9.11
N PHE A 179 7.69 -3.67 9.02
CA PHE A 179 6.78 -3.76 10.16
C PHE A 179 7.05 -4.97 11.06
N GLY A 180 8.07 -5.77 10.72
CA GLY A 180 8.48 -6.97 11.45
C GLY A 180 7.71 -8.21 11.03
N VAL A 181 7.72 -9.20 11.91
CA VAL A 181 7.08 -10.51 11.72
C VAL A 181 5.89 -10.66 12.66
N LYS A 182 5.08 -11.69 12.40
CA LYS A 182 3.97 -12.09 13.28
C LYS A 182 4.47 -12.31 14.71
N GLU A 183 3.74 -11.78 15.66
CA GLU A 183 3.99 -11.93 17.09
C GLU A 183 3.02 -12.97 17.72
N ASN A 184 3.35 -13.38 18.93
CA ASN A 184 2.42 -14.20 19.70
C ASN A 184 1.12 -13.43 19.99
N LYS A 185 -0.04 -14.07 19.78
CA LYS A 185 -1.37 -13.45 19.87
C LYS A 185 -1.67 -12.94 21.30
N ILE A 186 -1.40 -13.75 22.33
CA ILE A 186 -1.65 -13.38 23.72
C ILE A 186 -0.77 -12.20 24.13
N LYS A 187 0.53 -12.24 23.76
CA LYS A 187 1.46 -11.12 23.98
C LYS A 187 0.96 -9.84 23.29
N SER A 188 0.50 -9.96 22.07
CA SER A 188 -0.03 -8.82 21.30
C SER A 188 -1.28 -8.21 21.94
N LYS A 189 -2.22 -9.04 22.37
CA LYS A 189 -3.43 -8.59 23.11
C LYS A 189 -3.03 -7.85 24.40
N LYS A 190 -2.12 -8.40 25.21
CA LYS A 190 -1.63 -7.75 26.44
C LYS A 190 -1.00 -6.38 26.17
N LEU A 191 -0.12 -6.28 25.17
CA LEU A 191 0.57 -5.03 24.82
C LEU A 191 -0.39 -3.94 24.29
N LEU A 192 -1.52 -4.35 23.71
CA LEU A 192 -2.55 -3.44 23.23
C LEU A 192 -3.61 -3.10 24.28
N GLY A 193 -3.57 -3.72 25.46
CA GLY A 193 -4.59 -3.58 26.51
C GLY A 193 -5.94 -4.24 26.13
N LEU A 194 -5.89 -5.26 25.27
CA LEU A 194 -7.07 -6.02 24.83
C LEU A 194 -7.34 -7.19 25.76
N ASN A 195 -8.62 -7.54 25.93
CA ASN A 195 -9.00 -8.72 26.70
C ASN A 195 -8.50 -10.01 25.99
N ILE A 196 -7.81 -10.85 26.73
CA ILE A 196 -7.19 -12.08 26.20
C ILE A 196 -8.26 -13.10 25.77
N LYS A 197 -9.41 -13.11 26.44
CA LYS A 197 -10.51 -14.06 26.19
C LYS A 197 -11.34 -13.70 24.96
N ASP A 198 -11.37 -12.42 24.54
CA ASP A 198 -12.14 -11.98 23.39
C ASP A 198 -11.42 -12.34 22.08
N GLU A 199 -12.18 -12.61 21.04
CA GLU A 199 -11.69 -12.74 19.67
C GLU A 199 -11.86 -11.43 18.91
N TYR A 200 -10.94 -11.16 17.97
CA TYR A 200 -10.90 -9.86 17.28
C TYR A 200 -10.90 -10.02 15.78
N ILE A 201 -11.75 -9.25 15.08
CA ILE A 201 -11.63 -8.97 13.65
C ILE A 201 -11.13 -7.54 13.48
N LEU A 202 -10.26 -7.31 12.48
CA LEU A 202 -9.53 -6.06 12.31
C LEU A 202 -9.93 -5.33 11.03
N PHE A 203 -10.37 -4.08 11.15
CA PHE A 203 -10.38 -3.08 10.09
C PHE A 203 -9.21 -2.12 10.32
N PHE A 204 -8.26 -2.05 9.37
CA PHE A 204 -7.02 -1.31 9.54
C PHE A 204 -6.77 -0.25 8.47
N GLY A 205 -6.10 0.85 8.86
CA GLY A 205 -5.56 1.91 8.02
C GLY A 205 -6.47 3.14 7.92
N LEU A 206 -6.11 4.10 7.04
CA LEU A 206 -6.81 5.38 6.92
C LEU A 206 -8.30 5.19 6.68
N ILE A 207 -9.16 5.80 7.49
CA ILE A 207 -10.61 5.68 7.38
C ILE A 207 -11.11 6.63 6.29
N ARG A 208 -11.56 6.05 5.15
CA ARG A 208 -12.10 6.77 3.98
C ARG A 208 -13.38 6.10 3.51
N LYS A 209 -14.26 6.84 2.85
CA LYS A 209 -15.57 6.35 2.38
C LYS A 209 -15.46 5.06 1.56
N TYR A 210 -14.52 5.00 0.61
CA TYR A 210 -14.37 3.84 -0.27
C TYR A 210 -13.92 2.56 0.44
N LYS A 211 -13.40 2.66 1.68
CA LYS A 211 -12.95 1.50 2.46
C LYS A 211 -14.10 0.70 3.12
N GLY A 212 -15.34 1.19 3.01
CA GLY A 212 -16.52 0.41 3.33
C GLY A 212 -16.73 0.10 4.81
N LEU A 213 -16.20 0.91 5.74
CA LEU A 213 -16.39 0.69 7.18
C LEU A 213 -17.88 0.59 7.56
N GLU A 214 -18.75 1.31 6.87
CA GLU A 214 -20.20 1.29 7.09
C GLU A 214 -20.81 -0.10 6.84
N ILE A 215 -20.36 -0.80 5.79
CA ILE A 215 -20.83 -2.16 5.48
C ILE A 215 -20.42 -3.12 6.61
N LEU A 216 -19.19 -2.99 7.11
CA LEU A 216 -18.70 -3.82 8.20
C LEU A 216 -19.46 -3.56 9.51
N ILE A 217 -19.73 -2.30 9.87
CA ILE A 217 -20.51 -1.97 11.06
C ILE A 217 -21.95 -2.56 10.93
N ASN A 218 -22.59 -2.41 9.76
CA ASN A 218 -23.91 -2.99 9.52
C ASN A 218 -23.93 -4.53 9.51
N SER A 219 -22.80 -5.20 9.29
CA SER A 219 -22.72 -6.67 9.38
C SER A 219 -22.58 -7.19 10.81
N MET A 220 -22.13 -6.35 11.75
CA MET A 220 -21.81 -6.77 13.11
C MET A 220 -22.98 -7.41 13.87
N PRO A 221 -24.24 -6.91 13.83
CA PRO A 221 -25.33 -7.58 14.56
C PRO A 221 -25.45 -9.08 14.20
N LYS A 222 -25.46 -9.42 12.88
CA LYS A 222 -25.53 -10.81 12.42
C LYS A 222 -24.27 -11.64 12.75
N ILE A 223 -23.12 -10.99 12.87
CA ILE A 223 -21.89 -11.68 13.31
C ILE A 223 -22.02 -12.02 14.78
N LEU A 224 -22.53 -11.10 15.61
CA LEU A 224 -22.67 -11.26 17.05
C LEU A 224 -23.77 -12.27 17.45
N GLU A 225 -24.79 -12.46 16.61
CA GLU A 225 -25.81 -13.53 16.80
C GLU A 225 -25.15 -14.92 16.85
N ILE A 226 -24.10 -15.17 16.08
CA ILE A 226 -23.41 -16.47 15.98
C ILE A 226 -22.15 -16.49 16.86
N ASN A 227 -21.42 -15.36 16.90
CA ASN A 227 -20.15 -15.22 17.62
C ASN A 227 -20.23 -14.06 18.63
N PRO A 228 -20.90 -14.22 19.78
CA PRO A 228 -21.15 -13.12 20.73
C PRO A 228 -19.87 -12.54 21.38
N ASN A 229 -18.78 -13.31 21.40
CA ASN A 229 -17.50 -12.89 21.98
C ASN A 229 -16.59 -12.17 20.97
N ILE A 230 -16.98 -12.02 19.70
CA ILE A 230 -16.17 -11.33 18.71
C ILE A 230 -16.22 -9.82 18.93
N LYS A 231 -15.08 -9.16 18.80
CA LYS A 231 -14.96 -7.69 18.85
C LYS A 231 -14.40 -7.17 17.55
N LEU A 232 -14.90 -6.03 17.08
CA LEU A 232 -14.36 -5.33 15.93
C LEU A 232 -13.35 -4.27 16.38
N LEU A 233 -12.11 -4.41 15.92
CA LEU A 233 -11.08 -3.39 16.03
C LEU A 233 -11.12 -2.47 14.79
N ILE A 234 -11.43 -1.18 15.00
CA ILE A 234 -11.33 -0.13 13.98
C ILE A 234 -10.09 0.69 14.29
N VAL A 235 -9.00 0.48 13.51
CA VAL A 235 -7.68 1.00 13.83
C VAL A 235 -7.13 1.83 12.68
N GLY A 236 -6.93 3.13 12.90
CA GLY A 236 -6.35 4.04 11.91
C GLY A 236 -6.87 5.47 12.01
N GLU A 237 -6.16 6.39 11.37
CA GLU A 237 -6.50 7.81 11.34
C GLU A 237 -7.68 8.07 10.39
N ASN A 238 -8.65 8.86 10.82
CA ASN A 238 -9.79 9.25 9.99
C ASN A 238 -9.44 10.44 9.07
N TYR A 239 -9.89 10.33 7.81
CA TYR A 239 -9.87 11.42 6.82
C TYR A 239 -11.28 11.93 6.48
N ILE A 240 -12.28 11.42 7.19
CA ILE A 240 -13.70 11.81 7.09
C ILE A 240 -14.28 11.88 8.49
N SER A 241 -15.39 12.58 8.67
CA SER A 241 -16.07 12.64 9.98
C SER A 241 -16.46 11.26 10.47
N MET A 242 -16.13 10.95 11.73
CA MET A 242 -16.51 9.71 12.41
C MET A 242 -17.94 9.75 12.98
N LYS A 243 -18.59 10.94 13.02
CA LYS A 243 -19.91 11.13 13.69
C LYS A 243 -20.96 10.11 13.23
N LYS A 244 -21.06 9.91 11.91
CA LYS A 244 -22.03 8.96 11.36
C LYS A 244 -21.77 7.50 11.77
N TYR A 245 -20.52 7.12 11.99
CA TYR A 245 -20.16 5.76 12.41
C TYR A 245 -20.48 5.54 13.89
N TYR A 246 -20.22 6.53 14.74
CA TYR A 246 -20.65 6.47 16.15
C TYR A 246 -22.17 6.36 16.26
N GLN A 247 -22.93 7.22 15.54
CA GLN A 247 -24.39 7.16 15.51
C GLN A 247 -24.92 5.81 15.02
N LEU A 248 -24.26 5.20 14.01
CA LEU A 248 -24.64 3.88 13.50
C LEU A 248 -24.38 2.78 14.52
N ILE A 249 -23.22 2.81 15.20
CA ILE A 249 -22.86 1.85 16.26
C ILE A 249 -23.87 1.92 17.40
N ASP A 250 -24.24 3.11 17.85
CA ASP A 250 -25.22 3.31 18.92
C ASP A 250 -26.61 2.85 18.49
N LYS A 251 -27.05 3.20 17.27
CA LYS A 251 -28.35 2.76 16.69
C LYS A 251 -28.46 1.22 16.63
N LEU A 252 -27.35 0.54 16.37
CA LEU A 252 -27.32 -0.93 16.27
C LEU A 252 -27.10 -1.61 17.63
N ASN A 253 -26.93 -0.85 18.72
CA ASN A 253 -26.66 -1.35 20.08
C ASN A 253 -25.44 -2.28 20.18
N ILE A 254 -24.38 -2.00 19.42
CA ILE A 254 -23.15 -2.84 19.36
C ILE A 254 -21.92 -2.17 19.95
N SER A 255 -22.08 -1.06 20.68
CA SER A 255 -20.97 -0.25 21.23
C SER A 255 -20.01 -1.07 22.10
N SER A 256 -20.51 -2.05 22.87
CA SER A 256 -19.70 -2.97 23.69
C SER A 256 -18.82 -3.93 22.88
N SER A 257 -19.12 -4.13 21.59
CA SER A 257 -18.38 -5.04 20.69
C SER A 257 -17.47 -4.31 19.72
N ILE A 258 -17.32 -2.98 19.83
CA ILE A 258 -16.49 -2.15 18.93
C ILE A 258 -15.39 -1.43 19.72
N ILE A 259 -14.16 -1.58 19.27
CA ILE A 259 -13.01 -0.85 19.82
C ILE A 259 -12.44 0.06 18.72
N ILE A 260 -12.48 1.38 18.93
CA ILE A 260 -12.00 2.37 17.95
C ILE A 260 -10.68 2.98 18.42
N LYS A 261 -9.64 2.84 17.61
CA LYS A 261 -8.34 3.49 17.77
C LYS A 261 -8.12 4.48 16.66
N ASN A 262 -8.76 5.66 16.78
CA ASN A 262 -8.73 6.70 15.76
C ASN A 262 -7.45 7.54 15.84
N LYS A 263 -6.32 6.96 15.45
CA LYS A 263 -5.04 7.65 15.33
C LYS A 263 -4.11 6.95 14.35
N PHE A 264 -3.10 7.65 13.86
CA PHE A 264 -2.00 7.02 13.15
C PHE A 264 -1.27 6.03 14.06
N ILE A 265 -1.01 4.83 13.55
CA ILE A 265 -0.31 3.77 14.30
C ILE A 265 1.16 3.77 13.90
N ASP A 266 2.03 3.81 14.89
CA ASP A 266 3.47 3.72 14.71
C ASP A 266 3.85 2.37 14.09
N ASN A 267 4.86 2.38 13.22
CA ASN A 267 5.25 1.21 12.43
C ASN A 267 5.58 -0.02 13.28
N ASP A 268 6.25 0.17 14.43
CA ASP A 268 6.63 -0.88 15.37
C ASP A 268 5.44 -1.55 16.08
N LYS A 269 4.28 -0.85 16.13
CA LYS A 269 3.05 -1.32 16.78
C LYS A 269 2.08 -2.02 15.84
N ILE A 270 2.24 -1.87 14.52
CA ILE A 270 1.33 -2.45 13.52
C ILE A 270 1.23 -3.97 13.67
N LYS A 271 2.35 -4.64 13.86
CA LYS A 271 2.41 -6.09 14.03
C LYS A 271 1.50 -6.62 15.16
N TYR A 272 1.36 -5.89 16.26
CA TYR A 272 0.52 -6.34 17.37
C TYR A 272 -0.98 -6.31 17.04
N TRP A 273 -1.44 -5.29 16.27
CA TRP A 273 -2.85 -5.22 15.83
C TRP A 273 -3.21 -6.38 14.91
N PHE A 274 -2.36 -6.72 13.97
CA PHE A 274 -2.58 -7.87 13.09
C PHE A 274 -2.46 -9.19 13.86
N SER A 275 -1.41 -9.36 14.66
CA SER A 275 -1.18 -10.61 15.40
C SER A 275 -2.22 -10.89 16.51
N SER A 276 -2.93 -9.86 16.98
CA SER A 276 -4.03 -10.03 17.96
C SER A 276 -5.35 -10.47 17.32
N SER A 277 -5.46 -10.43 15.98
CA SER A 277 -6.72 -10.59 15.25
C SER A 277 -6.85 -11.98 14.60
N GLU A 278 -8.09 -12.48 14.50
CA GLU A 278 -8.44 -13.72 13.81
C GLU A 278 -8.50 -13.53 12.31
N LEU A 279 -9.09 -12.40 11.90
CA LEU A 279 -9.31 -12.03 10.51
C LEU A 279 -9.04 -10.53 10.30
N VAL A 280 -8.60 -10.18 9.10
CA VAL A 280 -8.58 -8.79 8.62
C VAL A 280 -9.72 -8.60 7.62
N VAL A 281 -10.54 -7.56 7.81
CA VAL A 281 -11.70 -7.30 6.96
C VAL A 281 -11.43 -6.12 6.04
N ILE A 282 -11.58 -6.33 4.72
CA ILE A 282 -11.27 -5.36 3.66
C ILE A 282 -12.51 -5.12 2.79
N PRO A 283 -13.52 -4.40 3.28
CA PRO A 283 -14.82 -4.25 2.61
C PRO A 283 -14.83 -3.09 1.59
N TYR A 284 -13.78 -2.94 0.80
CA TYR A 284 -13.58 -1.79 -0.07
C TYR A 284 -14.58 -1.77 -1.23
N SER A 285 -15.03 -0.56 -1.60
CA SER A 285 -15.89 -0.36 -2.77
C SER A 285 -15.10 -0.32 -4.08
N LYS A 286 -13.84 0.06 -4.02
CA LYS A 286 -12.91 0.11 -5.14
C LYS A 286 -11.47 0.05 -4.63
N ALA A 287 -10.62 -0.63 -5.37
CA ALA A 287 -9.18 -0.68 -5.13
C ALA A 287 -8.45 -1.02 -6.42
N SER A 288 -7.29 -0.44 -6.64
CA SER A 288 -6.33 -0.89 -7.67
C SER A 288 -5.46 -2.00 -7.11
N GLN A 289 -5.15 -1.91 -5.83
CA GLN A 289 -4.41 -2.87 -5.00
C GLN A 289 -4.63 -2.49 -3.52
N SER A 290 -4.23 -3.34 -2.59
CA SER A 290 -4.35 -3.05 -1.16
C SER A 290 -3.08 -3.36 -0.37
N GLY A 291 -2.45 -2.33 0.17
CA GLY A 291 -1.37 -2.48 1.15
C GLY A 291 -1.81 -3.20 2.44
N ILE A 292 -3.11 -3.20 2.75
CA ILE A 292 -3.64 -3.91 3.93
C ILE A 292 -3.65 -5.42 3.66
N THR A 293 -3.95 -5.86 2.43
CA THR A 293 -3.81 -7.28 2.04
C THR A 293 -2.35 -7.72 2.17
N ALA A 294 -1.40 -6.90 1.69
CA ALA A 294 0.02 -7.20 1.82
C ALA A 294 0.47 -7.29 3.29
N LEU A 295 -0.01 -6.39 4.17
CA LEU A 295 0.23 -6.46 5.61
C LEU A 295 -0.38 -7.71 6.22
N SER A 296 -1.60 -8.07 5.84
CA SER A 296 -2.27 -9.27 6.33
C SER A 296 -1.46 -10.53 6.00
N PHE A 297 -0.95 -10.63 4.77
CA PHE A 297 -0.10 -11.72 4.34
C PHE A 297 1.25 -11.71 5.05
N GLN A 298 1.86 -10.53 5.26
CA GLN A 298 3.11 -10.39 6.02
C GLN A 298 2.97 -10.97 7.44
N PHE A 299 1.81 -10.74 8.08
CA PHE A 299 1.53 -11.22 9.44
C PHE A 299 0.74 -12.55 9.47
N GLU A 300 0.53 -13.20 8.31
CA GLU A 300 -0.13 -14.50 8.21
C GLU A 300 -1.52 -14.53 8.84
N VAL A 301 -2.28 -13.46 8.62
CA VAL A 301 -3.67 -13.32 9.08
C VAL A 301 -4.61 -13.43 7.89
N PRO A 302 -5.56 -14.37 7.89
CA PRO A 302 -6.52 -14.51 6.81
C PRO A 302 -7.39 -13.26 6.64
N THR A 303 -7.77 -12.96 5.39
CA THR A 303 -8.59 -11.80 5.06
C THR A 303 -9.99 -12.21 4.62
N VAL A 304 -11.00 -11.39 5.00
CA VAL A 304 -12.32 -11.37 4.37
C VAL A 304 -12.43 -10.09 3.55
N SER A 305 -12.50 -10.21 2.24
CA SER A 305 -12.33 -9.10 1.31
C SER A 305 -13.47 -8.98 0.30
N SER A 306 -13.77 -7.76 -0.13
CA SER A 306 -14.69 -7.53 -1.24
C SER A 306 -14.18 -8.22 -2.51
N ASN A 307 -15.09 -8.85 -3.27
CA ASN A 307 -14.84 -9.49 -4.55
C ASN A 307 -14.67 -8.43 -5.67
N ILE A 308 -13.57 -7.68 -5.66
CA ILE A 308 -13.22 -6.66 -6.65
C ILE A 308 -11.81 -6.90 -7.21
N ASP A 309 -11.59 -6.52 -8.47
CA ASP A 309 -10.36 -6.88 -9.21
C ASP A 309 -9.05 -6.55 -8.51
N GLY A 310 -8.94 -5.38 -7.88
CA GLY A 310 -7.72 -4.97 -7.18
C GLY A 310 -7.43 -5.73 -5.87
N LEU A 311 -8.36 -6.55 -5.38
CA LEU A 311 -8.19 -7.37 -4.17
C LEU A 311 -8.08 -8.86 -4.49
N LYS A 312 -8.80 -9.35 -5.53
CA LYS A 312 -8.76 -10.74 -6.00
C LYS A 312 -7.38 -11.21 -6.48
N GLU A 313 -6.50 -10.30 -6.78
CA GLU A 313 -5.19 -10.63 -7.34
C GLU A 313 -4.30 -11.40 -6.35
N LEU A 314 -4.42 -11.11 -5.06
CA LEU A 314 -3.71 -11.82 -3.99
C LEU A 314 -4.60 -12.80 -3.22
N ILE A 315 -5.92 -12.63 -3.29
CA ILE A 315 -6.87 -13.39 -2.50
C ILE A 315 -7.68 -14.30 -3.43
N SER A 316 -7.42 -15.60 -3.37
CA SER A 316 -8.27 -16.64 -3.93
C SER A 316 -9.25 -17.11 -2.87
N ASP A 317 -10.57 -17.14 -3.21
CA ASP A 317 -11.63 -17.50 -2.26
C ASP A 317 -11.44 -18.93 -1.72
N ASN A 318 -11.50 -19.08 -0.40
CA ASN A 318 -11.27 -20.30 0.35
C ASN A 318 -9.86 -20.93 0.19
N GLU A 319 -8.91 -20.25 -0.47
CA GLU A 319 -7.52 -20.73 -0.64
C GLU A 319 -6.52 -19.87 0.13
N SER A 320 -6.53 -18.54 -0.11
CA SER A 320 -5.62 -17.58 0.55
C SER A 320 -6.35 -16.48 1.32
N GLY A 321 -7.66 -16.59 1.42
CA GLY A 321 -8.58 -15.70 2.12
C GLY A 321 -10.01 -15.99 1.70
N TYR A 322 -10.90 -15.06 1.97
CA TYR A 322 -12.33 -15.20 1.70
C TYR A 322 -12.84 -13.98 0.95
N LEU A 323 -13.67 -14.21 -0.08
CA LEU A 323 -14.27 -13.17 -0.89
C LEU A 323 -15.77 -13.07 -0.64
N PHE A 324 -16.31 -11.84 -0.61
CA PHE A 324 -17.74 -11.57 -0.49
C PHE A 324 -18.20 -10.53 -1.50
N ASN A 325 -19.46 -10.64 -1.96
CA ASN A 325 -20.10 -9.61 -2.78
C ASN A 325 -20.70 -8.55 -1.85
N ARG A 326 -20.55 -7.30 -2.18
CA ARG A 326 -20.66 -6.12 -1.33
C ARG A 326 -22.05 -5.88 -0.70
N SER A 327 -22.50 -6.78 0.18
CA SER A 327 -23.63 -6.55 1.08
C SER A 327 -23.21 -6.83 2.53
N ALA A 328 -23.86 -6.20 3.48
CA ALA A 328 -23.61 -6.43 4.91
C ALA A 328 -23.97 -7.87 5.31
N ASN A 329 -25.02 -8.43 4.70
CA ASN A 329 -25.45 -9.79 4.94
C ASN A 329 -24.41 -10.81 4.48
N GLU A 330 -23.92 -10.69 3.25
CA GLU A 330 -22.87 -11.59 2.73
C GLU A 330 -21.56 -11.45 3.50
N LEU A 331 -21.20 -10.23 3.91
CA LEU A 331 -20.03 -10.01 4.74
C LEU A 331 -20.16 -10.74 6.08
N ALA A 332 -21.34 -10.65 6.73
CA ALA A 332 -21.58 -11.36 7.98
C ALA A 332 -21.49 -12.88 7.82
N LEU A 333 -22.14 -13.42 6.79
CA LEU A 333 -22.08 -14.87 6.49
C LEU A 333 -20.64 -15.33 6.22
N LYS A 334 -19.87 -14.57 5.43
CA LYS A 334 -18.49 -14.93 5.08
C LYS A 334 -17.55 -14.81 6.30
N ILE A 335 -17.75 -13.81 7.19
CA ILE A 335 -16.98 -13.69 8.44
C ILE A 335 -17.29 -14.86 9.36
N ASN A 336 -18.57 -15.19 9.59
CA ASN A 336 -18.97 -16.30 10.44
C ASN A 336 -18.42 -17.64 9.90
N TYR A 337 -18.50 -17.87 8.60
CA TYR A 337 -17.88 -19.03 7.95
C TYR A 337 -16.36 -19.05 8.18
N ALA A 338 -15.68 -17.93 7.97
CA ALA A 338 -14.23 -17.83 8.17
C ALA A 338 -13.80 -18.03 9.62
N LEU A 339 -14.64 -17.68 10.60
CA LEU A 339 -14.36 -17.88 12.03
C LEU A 339 -14.55 -19.34 12.43
N SER A 340 -15.54 -20.06 11.87
CA SER A 340 -15.82 -21.46 12.16
C SER A 340 -14.92 -22.45 11.41
N ALA A 341 -14.36 -22.05 10.25
CA ALA A 341 -13.52 -22.90 9.42
C ALA A 341 -12.14 -23.18 10.04
N ASP A 342 -11.55 -24.36 9.76
CA ASP A 342 -10.13 -24.60 10.01
C ASP A 342 -9.28 -23.76 9.03
N ARG A 343 -8.69 -22.71 9.55
CA ARG A 343 -7.88 -21.75 8.80
C ARG A 343 -6.44 -22.22 8.53
N LYS A 344 -6.03 -23.42 8.97
CA LYS A 344 -4.66 -23.92 8.80
C LYS A 344 -4.22 -23.94 7.34
N ASN A 345 -5.07 -24.46 6.46
CA ASN A 345 -4.78 -24.51 5.02
C ASN A 345 -4.63 -23.12 4.40
N ILE A 346 -5.49 -22.18 4.77
CA ILE A 346 -5.39 -20.78 4.30
C ILE A 346 -4.10 -20.14 4.78
N ILE A 347 -3.74 -20.30 6.05
CA ILE A 347 -2.51 -19.77 6.62
C ILE A 347 -1.29 -20.39 5.93
N ASN A 348 -1.27 -21.70 5.68
CA ASN A 348 -0.19 -22.37 4.95
C ASN A 348 -0.05 -21.83 3.51
N ASN A 349 -1.16 -21.60 2.84
CA ASN A 349 -1.15 -20.99 1.50
C ASN A 349 -0.64 -19.54 1.54
N ILE A 350 -1.04 -18.74 2.54
CA ILE A 350 -0.51 -17.39 2.75
C ILE A 350 1.01 -17.45 2.95
N ILE A 351 1.52 -18.37 3.77
CA ILE A 351 2.96 -18.56 4.00
C ILE A 351 3.68 -18.92 2.70
N ARG A 352 3.10 -19.80 1.86
CA ARG A 352 3.66 -20.13 0.54
C ARG A 352 3.71 -18.90 -0.37
N ILE A 353 2.61 -18.17 -0.49
CA ILE A 353 2.54 -16.94 -1.30
C ILE A 353 3.54 -15.89 -0.78
N LYS A 354 3.67 -15.73 0.53
CA LYS A 354 4.63 -14.81 1.16
C LYS A 354 6.06 -15.04 0.68
N LYS A 355 6.49 -16.30 0.47
CA LYS A 355 7.82 -16.65 -0.05
C LYS A 355 8.04 -16.22 -1.51
N GLU A 356 6.95 -16.01 -2.26
CA GLU A 356 7.01 -15.55 -3.65
C GLU A 356 7.02 -14.02 -3.77
N LEU A 357 6.48 -13.31 -2.77
CA LEU A 357 6.29 -11.86 -2.80
C LEU A 357 7.41 -11.09 -2.08
N THR A 358 8.66 -11.53 -2.21
CA THR A 358 9.83 -10.91 -1.57
C THR A 358 10.41 -9.78 -2.40
N TRP A 359 11.05 -8.83 -1.74
CA TRP A 359 11.81 -7.75 -2.39
C TRP A 359 12.93 -8.27 -3.27
N GLU A 360 13.64 -9.31 -2.84
CA GLU A 360 14.70 -9.94 -3.60
C GLU A 360 14.18 -10.47 -4.95
N LYS A 361 13.10 -11.26 -4.95
CA LYS A 361 12.47 -11.75 -6.19
C LYS A 361 12.00 -10.60 -7.09
N PHE A 362 11.42 -9.56 -6.49
CA PHE A 362 10.97 -8.38 -7.23
C PHE A 362 12.12 -7.68 -7.96
N ILE A 363 13.23 -7.42 -7.27
CA ILE A 363 14.40 -6.77 -7.84
C ILE A 363 15.06 -7.65 -8.91
N ASN A 364 15.23 -8.94 -8.64
CA ASN A 364 15.81 -9.88 -9.61
C ASN A 364 14.98 -9.93 -10.90
N GLN A 365 13.65 -9.86 -10.82
CA GLN A 365 12.79 -9.79 -12.00
C GLN A 365 12.92 -8.47 -12.74
N ILE A 366 13.08 -7.33 -12.06
CA ILE A 366 13.38 -6.05 -12.72
C ILE A 366 14.71 -6.14 -13.45
N LEU A 367 15.78 -6.54 -12.76
CA LEU A 367 17.15 -6.56 -13.32
C LEU A 367 17.31 -7.55 -14.47
N LYS A 368 16.60 -8.68 -14.44
CA LYS A 368 16.59 -9.65 -15.56
C LYS A 368 15.95 -9.10 -16.83
N ASN A 369 15.12 -8.08 -16.71
CA ASN A 369 14.34 -7.52 -17.81
C ASN A 369 14.92 -6.18 -18.36
N ILE A 370 16.15 -5.79 -17.97
CA ILE A 370 16.79 -4.54 -18.42
C ILE A 370 18.02 -4.81 -19.30
#